data_02a8f51d375f090fd1f447bdb65d4a9e
#
_entry.id   02a8f51d375f090fd1f447bdb65d4a9e
#
_cell.length_a   1.000
_cell.length_b   1.000
_cell.length_c   1.000
_cell.angle_alpha   90.00
_cell.angle_beta   90.00
_cell.angle_gamma   90.00
#
_symmetry.space_group_name_H-M   'P 1'
#
loop_
_entity.id
_entity.type
_entity.pdbx_description
1 polymer ?
#
loop_
_entity_poly.entity_id
_entity_poly.type
_entity_poly.pdbx_seq_one_letter_code
_entity_poly.pdbx_strand_id
1 'polypeptide(L)'
;EARQSTEHIAIDPRSDGKSGIDIRIKPGTKGEKCYIPVIISHSGLSELVYNDFYVGDDCDVDIIAGCGIHNSGCDESRHDGIHTFHIGKNSKVRYVEKHFGEKDPGQTGGNIMNPKTVVYLGENSTMQMETIQIRGIDSTKRETDFFCEAGSEVVVTERLLTHGRQEAESDM
;
A
#
# COMPACT_ATOMS: atom_id res chain seq x y z
N GLU A 1 2.11 -1.15 17.70
CA GLU A 1 2.27 -2.64 17.79
C GLU A 1 2.15 -3.35 16.43
N ALA A 2 1.64 -2.72 15.40
CA ALA A 2 1.36 -3.38 14.14
C ALA A 2 2.52 -3.41 13.14
N ARG A 3 3.50 -2.51 13.28
CA ARG A 3 4.74 -2.50 12.48
C ARG A 3 5.86 -3.11 13.31
N GLN A 4 6.02 -4.42 13.25
CA GLN A 4 7.07 -5.10 14.02
C GLN A 4 8.04 -5.79 13.07
N SER A 5 9.34 -5.50 13.28
CA SER A 5 10.41 -6.29 12.67
C SER A 5 10.44 -7.69 13.28
N THR A 6 10.81 -8.68 12.45
CA THR A 6 11.06 -10.06 12.85
C THR A 6 12.53 -10.39 12.62
N GLU A 7 12.92 -11.63 12.81
CA GLU A 7 14.26 -12.10 12.46
C GLU A 7 14.57 -11.94 10.95
N HIS A 8 13.52 -12.07 10.10
CA HIS A 8 13.68 -12.05 8.64
C HIS A 8 13.12 -10.80 7.98
N ILE A 9 12.33 -9.98 8.69
CA ILE A 9 11.71 -8.76 8.19
C ILE A 9 12.16 -7.56 9.03
N ALA A 10 12.90 -6.65 8.43
CA ALA A 10 13.24 -5.36 9.04
C ALA A 10 12.31 -4.27 8.50
N ILE A 11 11.81 -3.42 9.39
CA ILE A 11 10.99 -2.24 9.06
C ILE A 11 11.66 -1.04 9.70
N ASP A 12 12.25 -0.19 8.86
CA ASP A 12 13.06 0.95 9.30
C ASP A 12 12.49 2.26 8.75
N PRO A 13 12.66 3.38 9.47
CA PRO A 13 12.44 4.69 8.88
C PRO A 13 13.36 4.89 7.68
N ARG A 14 12.90 5.63 6.69
CA ARG A 14 13.73 5.99 5.53
C ARG A 14 14.96 6.80 5.95
N SER A 15 16.07 6.56 5.28
CA SER A 15 17.33 7.27 5.50
C SER A 15 17.54 8.46 4.55
N ASP A 16 16.68 8.62 3.52
CA ASP A 16 16.80 9.67 2.49
C ASP A 16 16.11 10.98 2.85
N GLY A 17 15.56 11.08 4.06
CA GLY A 17 14.86 12.26 4.57
C GLY A 17 13.41 12.40 4.11
N LYS A 18 12.89 11.50 3.28
CA LYS A 18 11.47 11.45 2.91
C LYS A 18 10.66 10.76 4.01
N SER A 19 9.40 11.16 4.14
CA SER A 19 8.44 10.46 5.02
C SER A 19 8.17 9.06 4.51
N GLY A 20 8.15 8.07 5.39
CA GLY A 20 7.85 6.67 5.05
C GLY A 20 8.81 5.66 5.66
N ILE A 21 8.80 4.45 5.13
CA ILE A 21 9.56 3.32 5.67
C ILE A 21 10.20 2.49 4.56
N ASP A 22 11.33 1.86 4.91
CA ASP A 22 11.94 0.79 4.14
C ASP A 22 11.62 -0.56 4.80
N ILE A 23 11.11 -1.49 4.03
CA ILE A 23 10.83 -2.85 4.47
C ILE A 23 11.78 -3.79 3.75
N ARG A 24 12.59 -4.53 4.50
CA ARG A 24 13.60 -5.47 3.96
C ARG A 24 13.28 -6.88 4.42
N ILE A 25 13.04 -7.76 3.46
CA ILE A 25 12.74 -9.18 3.68
C ILE A 25 13.94 -9.99 3.21
N LYS A 26 14.55 -10.75 4.12
CA LYS A 26 15.76 -11.55 3.82
C LYS A 26 15.46 -12.61 2.76
N PRO A 27 16.44 -12.94 1.89
CA PRO A 27 16.31 -14.05 0.96
C PRO A 27 15.94 -15.37 1.67
N GLY A 28 15.10 -16.17 1.01
CA GLY A 28 14.65 -17.46 1.54
C GLY A 28 13.56 -17.40 2.61
N THR A 29 13.05 -16.23 2.96
CA THR A 29 11.95 -16.08 3.93
C THR A 29 10.68 -16.74 3.41
N LYS A 30 10.08 -17.64 4.22
CA LYS A 30 8.88 -18.40 3.85
C LYS A 30 7.79 -18.29 4.91
N GLY A 31 6.55 -18.07 4.46
CA GLY A 31 5.36 -18.14 5.31
C GLY A 31 5.23 -16.99 6.32
N GLU A 32 6.04 -15.95 6.22
CA GLU A 32 5.94 -14.77 7.09
C GLU A 32 4.99 -13.72 6.53
N LYS A 33 4.45 -12.90 7.45
CA LYS A 33 3.55 -11.81 7.15
C LYS A 33 4.09 -10.48 7.64
N CYS A 34 4.04 -9.48 6.77
CA CYS A 34 4.38 -8.11 7.11
C CYS A 34 3.10 -7.26 7.16
N TYR A 35 2.86 -6.54 8.27
CA TYR A 35 1.69 -5.69 8.45
C TYR A 35 2.09 -4.22 8.46
N ILE A 36 1.43 -3.40 7.64
CA ILE A 36 1.72 -1.97 7.50
C ILE A 36 0.41 -1.17 7.57
N PRO A 37 -0.16 -0.99 8.76
CA PRO A 37 -1.33 -0.12 8.93
C PRO A 37 -0.92 1.34 9.04
N VAL A 38 -1.70 2.22 8.39
CA VAL A 38 -1.62 3.67 8.49
C VAL A 38 -3.00 4.22 8.72
N ILE A 39 -3.16 5.13 9.68
CA ILE A 39 -4.41 5.84 9.92
C ILE A 39 -4.13 7.32 10.11
N ILE A 40 -4.73 8.15 9.27
CA ILE A 40 -4.82 9.59 9.48
C ILE A 40 -6.05 9.86 10.33
N SER A 41 -5.85 10.56 11.45
CA SER A 41 -6.92 10.85 12.42
C SER A 41 -7.19 12.34 12.64
N HIS A 42 -6.56 13.22 11.84
CA HIS A 42 -6.74 14.67 11.98
C HIS A 42 -7.31 15.23 10.67
N SER A 43 -8.30 16.12 10.82
CA SER A 43 -8.83 16.91 9.72
C SER A 43 -7.79 17.89 9.18
N GLY A 44 -7.78 18.11 7.87
CA GLY A 44 -6.86 19.02 7.21
C GLY A 44 -5.42 18.53 7.06
N LEU A 45 -5.16 17.27 7.41
CA LEU A 45 -3.83 16.68 7.19
C LEU A 45 -3.67 16.24 5.74
N SER A 46 -2.60 16.71 5.10
CA SER A 46 -2.16 16.23 3.80
C SER A 46 -0.77 15.64 3.92
N GLU A 47 -0.62 14.36 3.62
CA GLU A 47 0.67 13.70 3.68
C GLU A 47 0.99 12.93 2.41
N LEU A 48 2.28 12.88 2.07
CA LEU A 48 2.86 12.05 1.04
C LEU A 48 3.91 11.15 1.69
N VAL A 49 3.72 9.84 1.57
CA VAL A 49 4.62 8.84 2.17
C VAL A 49 5.19 7.91 1.11
N TYR A 50 6.43 7.46 1.33
CA TYR A 50 7.16 6.55 0.45
C TYR A 50 7.48 5.28 1.22
N ASN A 51 6.98 4.15 0.75
CA ASN A 51 7.26 2.85 1.35
C ASN A 51 7.93 1.95 0.31
N ASP A 52 9.18 1.61 0.56
CA ASP A 52 9.95 0.75 -0.34
C ASP A 52 10.09 -0.65 0.27
N PHE A 53 9.72 -1.65 -0.52
CA PHE A 53 9.73 -3.06 -0.16
C PHE A 53 10.84 -3.77 -0.91
N TYR A 54 11.82 -4.27 -0.20
CA TYR A 54 12.93 -5.05 -0.74
C TYR A 54 12.74 -6.50 -0.34
N VAL A 55 12.22 -7.31 -1.23
CA VAL A 55 12.02 -8.74 -1.04
C VAL A 55 13.17 -9.50 -1.67
N GLY A 56 13.90 -10.27 -0.88
CA GLY A 56 15.03 -11.07 -1.36
C GLY A 56 14.62 -12.19 -2.31
N ASP A 57 15.60 -12.91 -2.84
CA ASP A 57 15.36 -14.07 -3.69
C ASP A 57 14.73 -15.23 -2.89
N ASP A 58 14.02 -16.12 -3.60
CA ASP A 58 13.45 -17.35 -3.05
C ASP A 58 12.48 -17.13 -1.86
N CYS A 59 11.82 -16.01 -1.78
CA CYS A 59 10.83 -15.70 -0.73
C CYS A 59 9.42 -16.24 -1.07
N ASP A 60 8.59 -16.42 0.00
CA ASP A 60 7.15 -16.69 -0.10
C ASP A 60 6.46 -15.98 1.07
N VAL A 61 5.91 -14.79 0.84
CA VAL A 61 5.49 -13.87 1.91
C VAL A 61 4.19 -13.15 1.59
N ASP A 62 3.44 -12.82 2.65
CA ASP A 62 2.27 -11.96 2.61
C ASP A 62 2.64 -10.55 3.12
N ILE A 63 2.28 -9.51 2.37
CA ILE A 63 2.38 -8.12 2.79
C ILE A 63 0.96 -7.55 2.87
N ILE A 64 0.57 -7.06 4.03
CA ILE A 64 -0.78 -6.59 4.30
C ILE A 64 -0.69 -5.12 4.72
N ALA A 65 -1.10 -4.25 3.83
CA ALA A 65 -1.19 -2.82 4.06
C ALA A 65 -2.64 -2.40 4.33
N GLY A 66 -2.82 -1.37 5.13
CA GLY A 66 -4.12 -0.78 5.37
C GLY A 66 -3.98 0.71 5.58
N CYS A 67 -4.64 1.52 4.75
CA CYS A 67 -4.67 2.95 4.89
C CYS A 67 -6.09 3.41 5.20
N GLY A 68 -6.23 4.15 6.30
CA GLY A 68 -7.50 4.71 6.75
C GLY A 68 -7.42 6.21 6.92
N ILE A 69 -8.51 6.92 6.62
CA ILE A 69 -8.68 8.32 6.96
C ILE A 69 -9.91 8.43 7.87
N HIS A 70 -9.70 8.87 9.11
CA HIS A 70 -10.77 9.27 10.01
C HIS A 70 -10.80 10.80 10.07
N ASN A 71 -11.73 11.41 9.32
CA ASN A 71 -11.85 12.85 9.26
C ASN A 71 -12.84 13.36 10.32
N SER A 72 -12.31 14.02 11.34
CA SER A 72 -13.07 14.57 12.46
C SER A 72 -13.46 16.05 12.30
N GLY A 73 -13.28 16.62 11.10
CA GLY A 73 -13.51 18.04 10.85
C GLY A 73 -14.11 18.36 9.48
N CYS A 74 -14.03 19.63 9.11
CA CYS A 74 -14.60 20.15 7.86
C CYS A 74 -13.56 20.33 6.76
N ASP A 75 -12.27 20.20 7.08
CA ASP A 75 -11.20 20.35 6.10
C ASP A 75 -10.91 19.04 5.38
N GLU A 76 -10.39 19.13 4.16
CA GLU A 76 -9.98 17.96 3.39
C GLU A 76 -8.78 17.28 4.01
N SER A 77 -8.82 15.96 4.14
CA SER A 77 -7.70 15.13 4.54
C SER A 77 -7.25 14.27 3.37
N ARG A 78 -5.92 14.20 3.16
CA ARG A 78 -5.33 13.54 2.01
C ARG A 78 -4.18 12.64 2.43
N HIS A 79 -4.17 11.43 1.91
CA HIS A 79 -3.07 10.48 2.05
C HIS A 79 -2.65 9.95 0.68
N ASP A 80 -1.46 10.32 0.26
CA ASP A 80 -0.85 9.81 -0.97
C ASP A 80 0.30 8.86 -0.58
N GLY A 81 0.12 7.57 -0.85
CA GLY A 81 1.13 6.54 -0.63
C GLY A 81 1.83 6.17 -1.93
N ILE A 82 3.16 6.27 -1.96
CA ILE A 82 3.97 5.73 -3.06
C ILE A 82 4.64 4.47 -2.55
N HIS A 83 4.28 3.33 -3.13
CA HIS A 83 4.77 2.02 -2.76
C HIS A 83 5.64 1.46 -3.89
N THR A 84 6.91 1.20 -3.61
CA THR A 84 7.83 0.61 -4.58
C THR A 84 8.24 -0.78 -4.12
N PHE A 85 8.00 -1.79 -4.94
CA PHE A 85 8.38 -3.17 -4.68
C PHE A 85 9.58 -3.57 -5.54
N HIS A 86 10.63 -4.03 -4.89
CA HIS A 86 11.77 -4.69 -5.51
C HIS A 86 11.74 -6.16 -5.11
N ILE A 87 11.28 -7.02 -6.00
CA ILE A 87 11.07 -8.44 -5.71
C ILE A 87 12.16 -9.26 -6.39
N GLY A 88 12.92 -10.00 -5.60
CA GLY A 88 13.99 -10.88 -6.05
C GLY A 88 13.50 -12.08 -6.86
N LYS A 89 14.44 -12.86 -7.40
CA LYS A 89 14.15 -14.02 -8.25
C LYS A 89 13.44 -15.14 -7.50
N ASN A 90 12.64 -15.92 -8.21
CA ASN A 90 11.92 -17.11 -7.71
C ASN A 90 11.04 -16.81 -6.48
N SER A 91 10.61 -15.57 -6.28
CA SER A 91 9.87 -15.15 -5.10
C SER A 91 8.37 -15.09 -5.39
N LYS A 92 7.57 -15.37 -4.35
CA LYS A 92 6.12 -15.22 -4.37
C LYS A 92 5.71 -14.19 -3.34
N VAL A 93 5.04 -13.14 -3.80
CA VAL A 93 4.54 -12.09 -2.93
C VAL A 93 3.04 -11.96 -3.10
N ARG A 94 2.30 -12.08 -2.00
CA ARG A 94 0.91 -11.68 -1.94
C ARG A 94 0.80 -10.34 -1.24
N TYR A 95 0.36 -9.32 -1.96
CA TYR A 95 0.14 -7.98 -1.43
C TYR A 95 -1.36 -7.70 -1.34
N VAL A 96 -1.83 -7.37 -0.15
CA VAL A 96 -3.22 -6.97 0.09
C VAL A 96 -3.23 -5.56 0.66
N GLU A 97 -3.90 -4.66 -0.05
CA GLU A 97 -4.05 -3.27 0.37
C GLU A 97 -5.52 -2.94 0.59
N LYS A 98 -5.86 -2.40 1.76
CA LYS A 98 -7.22 -2.00 2.10
C LYS A 98 -7.28 -0.51 2.38
N HIS A 99 -8.21 0.16 1.72
CA HIS A 99 -8.48 1.58 1.91
C HIS A 99 -9.89 1.80 2.47
N PHE A 100 -9.99 2.68 3.44
CA PHE A 100 -11.28 3.09 3.98
C PHE A 100 -11.22 4.52 4.51
N GLY A 101 -12.36 5.19 4.50
CA GLY A 101 -12.55 6.49 5.13
C GLY A 101 -13.74 6.48 6.07
N GLU A 102 -13.66 7.28 7.10
CA GLU A 102 -14.75 7.57 8.01
C GLU A 102 -14.81 9.07 8.27
N LYS A 103 -16.00 9.57 8.58
CA LYS A 103 -16.24 10.94 9.01
C LYS A 103 -17.09 10.93 10.26
N ASP A 104 -16.82 11.85 11.17
CA ASP A 104 -17.72 12.06 12.31
C ASP A 104 -19.08 12.61 11.85
N PRO A 105 -20.16 12.32 12.56
CA PRO A 105 -21.48 12.82 12.22
C PRO A 105 -21.50 14.34 12.08
N GLY A 106 -22.04 14.83 10.95
CA GLY A 106 -22.12 16.26 10.64
C GLY A 106 -20.85 16.90 10.07
N GLN A 107 -19.76 16.14 9.92
CA GLN A 107 -18.53 16.62 9.30
C GLN A 107 -18.59 16.53 7.77
N THR A 108 -18.03 17.52 7.09
CA THR A 108 -18.11 17.69 5.62
C THR A 108 -16.75 17.60 4.92
N GLY A 109 -15.65 17.49 5.67
CA GLY A 109 -14.31 17.38 5.12
C GLY A 109 -14.16 16.22 4.16
N GLY A 110 -13.45 16.42 3.05
CA GLY A 110 -13.19 15.38 2.06
C GLY A 110 -12.11 14.39 2.51
N ASN A 111 -12.25 13.14 2.12
CA ASN A 111 -11.22 12.11 2.26
C ASN A 111 -10.65 11.78 0.88
N ILE A 112 -9.38 12.12 0.64
CA ILE A 112 -8.70 11.86 -0.63
C ILE A 112 -7.57 10.87 -0.42
N MET A 113 -7.44 9.90 -1.34
CA MET A 113 -6.40 8.90 -1.28
C MET A 113 -5.94 8.53 -2.70
N ASN A 114 -4.70 8.93 -3.06
CA ASN A 114 -4.14 8.65 -4.38
C ASN A 114 -2.88 7.76 -4.24
N PRO A 115 -3.07 6.46 -4.17
CA PRO A 115 -1.95 5.54 -4.08
C PRO A 115 -1.26 5.38 -5.45
N LYS A 116 0.06 5.32 -5.43
CA LYS A 116 0.88 4.91 -6.56
C LYS A 116 1.69 3.68 -6.18
N THR A 117 1.64 2.65 -7.03
CA THR A 117 2.41 1.43 -6.82
C THR A 117 3.33 1.19 -8.01
N VAL A 118 4.60 0.93 -7.75
CA VAL A 118 5.60 0.56 -8.76
C VAL A 118 6.19 -0.78 -8.37
N VAL A 119 6.21 -1.75 -9.29
CA VAL A 119 6.67 -3.11 -9.01
C VAL A 119 7.77 -3.49 -9.99
N TYR A 120 8.94 -3.83 -9.46
CA TYR A 120 10.03 -4.48 -10.19
C TYR A 120 10.05 -5.95 -9.79
N LEU A 121 9.73 -6.83 -10.73
CA LEU A 121 9.57 -8.26 -10.49
C LEU A 121 10.72 -9.04 -11.12
N GLY A 122 11.53 -9.71 -10.32
CA GLY A 122 12.67 -10.50 -10.77
C GLY A 122 12.24 -11.78 -11.51
N GLU A 123 13.21 -12.45 -12.13
CA GLU A 123 12.98 -13.66 -12.94
C GLU A 123 12.20 -14.73 -12.16
N ASN A 124 11.24 -15.36 -12.83
CA ASN A 124 10.42 -16.47 -12.30
C ASN A 124 9.66 -16.15 -11.02
N SER A 125 9.43 -14.87 -10.72
CA SER A 125 8.71 -14.43 -9.52
C SER A 125 7.24 -14.19 -9.81
N THR A 126 6.41 -14.27 -8.79
CA THR A 126 4.98 -13.99 -8.89
C THR A 126 4.54 -12.94 -7.89
N MET A 127 3.66 -12.05 -8.32
CA MET A 127 2.98 -11.12 -7.43
C MET A 127 1.47 -11.24 -7.59
N GLN A 128 0.78 -11.49 -6.48
CA GLN A 128 -0.67 -11.37 -6.39
C GLN A 128 -0.99 -10.09 -5.63
N MET A 129 -1.53 -9.11 -6.33
CA MET A 129 -1.91 -7.83 -5.76
C MET A 129 -3.43 -7.74 -5.63
N GLU A 130 -3.92 -7.57 -4.42
CA GLU A 130 -5.33 -7.36 -4.13
C GLU A 130 -5.53 -5.99 -3.48
N THR A 131 -6.29 -5.14 -4.14
CA THR A 131 -6.61 -3.80 -3.65
C THR A 131 -8.10 -3.68 -3.40
N ILE A 132 -8.46 -3.23 -2.21
CA ILE A 132 -9.86 -3.11 -1.79
C ILE A 132 -10.08 -1.71 -1.22
N GLN A 133 -10.90 -0.91 -1.89
CA GLN A 133 -11.43 0.33 -1.33
C GLN A 133 -12.88 0.09 -0.91
N ILE A 134 -13.15 0.16 0.39
CA ILE A 134 -14.43 -0.30 0.95
C ILE A 134 -15.46 0.81 0.95
N ARG A 135 -15.11 1.98 1.52
CA ARG A 135 -16.06 3.10 1.70
C ARG A 135 -15.36 4.37 2.16
N GLY A 136 -16.06 5.49 2.08
CA GLY A 136 -15.69 6.73 2.78
C GLY A 136 -14.51 7.48 2.22
N ILE A 137 -13.98 7.06 1.07
CA ILE A 137 -13.02 7.83 0.27
C ILE A 137 -13.82 8.59 -0.78
N ASP A 138 -13.73 9.92 -0.76
CA ASP A 138 -14.50 10.78 -1.64
C ASP A 138 -13.89 10.84 -3.04
N SER A 139 -12.55 10.81 -3.12
CA SER A 139 -11.84 10.77 -4.39
C SER A 139 -10.59 9.90 -4.28
N THR A 140 -10.38 9.04 -5.27
CA THR A 140 -9.15 8.28 -5.42
C THR A 140 -8.71 8.26 -6.87
N LYS A 141 -7.41 8.48 -7.09
CA LYS A 141 -6.73 8.20 -8.34
C LYS A 141 -5.57 7.26 -8.06
N ARG A 142 -5.69 6.04 -8.55
CA ARG A 142 -4.70 4.98 -8.38
C ARG A 142 -3.87 4.84 -9.64
N GLU A 143 -2.56 4.74 -9.48
CA GLU A 143 -1.62 4.43 -10.56
C GLU A 143 -0.80 3.20 -10.19
N THR A 144 -0.63 2.26 -11.13
CA THR A 144 0.16 1.05 -10.90
C THR A 144 1.01 0.70 -12.12
N ASP A 145 2.32 0.60 -11.92
CA ASP A 145 3.30 0.24 -12.95
C ASP A 145 3.99 -1.08 -12.61
N PHE A 146 4.13 -1.97 -13.59
CA PHE A 146 4.84 -3.24 -13.45
C PHE A 146 6.00 -3.36 -14.43
N PHE A 147 7.17 -3.71 -13.92
CA PHE A 147 8.37 -4.02 -14.69
C PHE A 147 8.75 -5.48 -14.43
N CYS A 148 8.48 -6.35 -15.41
CA CYS A 148 8.53 -7.80 -15.25
C CYS A 148 9.73 -8.39 -15.99
N GLU A 149 10.57 -9.16 -15.29
CA GLU A 149 11.63 -9.96 -15.91
C GLU A 149 11.09 -11.30 -16.45
N ALA A 150 11.94 -12.08 -17.12
CA ALA A 150 11.55 -13.31 -17.78
C ALA A 150 10.90 -14.31 -16.81
N GLY A 151 9.81 -14.95 -17.23
CA GLY A 151 9.10 -15.96 -16.46
C GLY A 151 8.32 -15.43 -15.23
N SER A 152 8.29 -14.13 -15.03
CA SER A 152 7.50 -13.56 -13.95
C SER A 152 6.02 -13.44 -14.30
N GLU A 153 5.16 -13.44 -13.27
CA GLU A 153 3.72 -13.38 -13.40
C GLU A 153 3.12 -12.37 -12.42
N VAL A 154 2.15 -11.57 -12.87
CA VAL A 154 1.38 -10.65 -12.03
C VAL A 154 -0.09 -10.95 -12.17
N VAL A 155 -0.78 -11.04 -11.02
CA VAL A 155 -2.23 -11.10 -10.95
C VAL A 155 -2.74 -9.94 -10.12
N VAL A 156 -3.54 -9.07 -10.72
CA VAL A 156 -4.14 -7.91 -10.02
C VAL A 156 -5.63 -8.14 -9.85
N THR A 157 -6.12 -7.91 -8.66
CA THR A 157 -7.54 -7.86 -8.32
C THR A 157 -7.85 -6.54 -7.66
N GLU A 158 -8.66 -5.72 -8.30
CA GLU A 158 -9.16 -4.47 -7.73
C GLU A 158 -10.64 -4.54 -7.41
N ARG A 159 -11.00 -4.00 -6.24
CA ARG A 159 -12.38 -3.79 -5.81
C ARG A 159 -12.53 -2.37 -5.30
N LEU A 160 -13.03 -1.48 -6.14
CA LEU A 160 -13.26 -0.08 -5.81
C LEU A 160 -14.78 0.13 -5.62
N LEU A 161 -15.20 0.35 -4.38
CA LEU A 161 -16.59 0.60 -4.03
C LEU A 161 -16.79 2.10 -3.81
N THR A 162 -17.58 2.71 -4.68
CA THR A 162 -17.97 4.11 -4.58
C THR A 162 -19.43 4.24 -4.16
N HIS A 163 -19.76 5.28 -3.43
CA HIS A 163 -21.11 5.55 -2.95
C HIS A 163 -21.44 7.04 -3.06
N GLY A 164 -22.64 7.35 -3.53
CA GLY A 164 -23.10 8.75 -3.68
C GLY A 164 -22.30 9.53 -4.72
N ARG A 165 -21.51 10.50 -4.28
CA ARG A 165 -20.69 11.37 -5.13
C ARG A 165 -19.21 10.99 -5.14
N GLN A 166 -18.86 9.83 -4.61
CA GLN A 166 -17.48 9.37 -4.57
C GLN A 166 -16.99 9.02 -5.97
N GLU A 167 -15.73 9.33 -6.25
CA GLU A 167 -15.08 9.09 -7.53
C GLU A 167 -13.86 8.19 -7.35
N ALA A 168 -13.67 7.25 -8.28
CA ALA A 168 -12.52 6.38 -8.31
C ALA A 168 -12.02 6.19 -9.74
N GLU A 169 -10.72 6.42 -9.93
CA GLU A 169 -10.00 6.19 -11.18
C GLU A 169 -8.84 5.24 -10.89
N SER A 170 -8.61 4.28 -11.78
CA SER A 170 -7.48 3.36 -11.72
C SER A 170 -6.81 3.26 -13.08
N ASP A 171 -5.49 3.39 -13.11
CA ASP A 171 -4.62 3.28 -14.28
C ASP A 171 -3.52 2.23 -14.02
N MET A 172 -3.34 1.28 -14.99
CA MET A 172 -2.38 0.17 -14.89
C MET A 172 -1.69 -0.09 -16.22
#